data_5e42b78815df429e8d8f87f4ec95c407
#
_entry.id   5e42b78815df429e8d8f87f4ec95c407
#
_cell.length_a   1.000
_cell.length_b   1.000
_cell.length_c   1.000
_cell.angle_alpha   90.00
_cell.angle_beta   90.00
_cell.angle_gamma   90.00
#
_symmetry.space_group_name_H-M   'P 1'
#
loop_
_entity.id
_entity.type
_entity.pdbx_description
1 polymer ?
#
loop_
_entity_poly.entity_id
_entity_poly.type
_entity_poly.pdbx_seq_one_letter_code
_entity_poly.pdbx_strand_id
1 'polypeptide(L)'
;MTQTEIEKLVKKQRDFFNSGETLNVSFRISALEKLRACIIKYEKKINQAICADLGKSAFESYMCETGLVLSELTYMIKHTRKFAKERTVHTPLAQFHSRSYQKPSPYGVVLIMSPWNYPLMLTFEPLVDALAAGNTAIVKPSAYSANTSELISHMLRECFDEKYVAVVTGGREENTCLLNENFDYIFFTGSQSVGKEVMRCASAHLTPITLELGGKSPCIVHKSANIKLAAKRIVFGKFLNCGQTCVAPDYIYCDSAVKDELVNELKKQIQKQYGRQPLKRKQYGKIINEKHFDRLLGLIDYKKVVVGGTANRSTLQIEPTIMDNVTFSDLVMQEEIFGPILPVLTYDFIDEAVDTIRSMAHPLALYIFTQDKCAAENVIEKIGFGGGCINDTLIHLATSEMPFGGFGESGMGSYHGKTGFDTFTHYKSIVDKKTWIDLPIRYRPYHNWKRKLLCLFLK
;
A
#
# COMPACT_ATOMS: atom_id res chain seq x y z
N MET A 1 21.13 -10.54 -11.65
CA MET A 1 20.99 -12.02 -11.87
C MET A 1 20.55 -12.26 -13.30
N THR A 2 21.06 -13.32 -13.94
CA THR A 2 20.62 -13.73 -15.28
C THR A 2 19.25 -14.43 -15.24
N GLN A 3 18.57 -14.52 -16.38
CA GLN A 3 17.30 -15.26 -16.50
C GLN A 3 17.43 -16.69 -15.94
N THR A 4 18.47 -17.43 -16.33
CA THR A 4 18.70 -18.82 -15.88
C THR A 4 18.92 -18.94 -14.37
N GLU A 5 19.54 -17.94 -13.72
CA GLU A 5 19.69 -17.91 -12.27
C GLU A 5 18.36 -17.69 -11.57
N ILE A 6 17.51 -16.82 -12.13
CA ILE A 6 16.17 -16.55 -11.62
C ILE A 6 15.26 -17.77 -11.77
N GLU A 7 15.27 -18.44 -12.93
CA GLU A 7 14.56 -19.72 -13.15
C GLU A 7 14.92 -20.78 -12.12
N LYS A 8 16.23 -20.96 -11.85
CA LYS A 8 16.71 -21.91 -10.84
C LYS A 8 16.23 -21.52 -9.44
N LEU A 9 16.22 -20.24 -9.13
CA LEU A 9 15.77 -19.72 -7.84
C LEU A 9 14.27 -19.98 -7.64
N VAL A 10 13.43 -19.64 -8.63
CA VAL A 10 11.98 -19.90 -8.61
C VAL A 10 11.71 -21.40 -8.45
N LYS A 11 12.44 -22.25 -9.21
CA LYS A 11 12.34 -23.69 -9.07
C LYS A 11 12.71 -24.18 -7.66
N LYS A 12 13.80 -23.68 -7.08
CA LYS A 12 14.24 -24.03 -5.72
C LYS A 12 13.17 -23.66 -4.68
N GLN A 13 12.53 -22.51 -4.80
CA GLN A 13 11.44 -22.10 -3.93
C GLN A 13 10.19 -22.96 -4.10
N ARG A 14 9.85 -23.33 -5.34
CA ARG A 14 8.72 -24.20 -5.64
C ARG A 14 8.94 -25.62 -5.06
N ASP A 15 10.14 -26.15 -5.20
CA ASP A 15 10.50 -27.45 -4.63
C ASP A 15 10.38 -27.43 -3.08
N PHE A 16 10.82 -26.34 -2.43
CA PHE A 16 10.68 -26.16 -0.99
C PHE A 16 9.21 -25.98 -0.57
N PHE A 17 8.44 -25.18 -1.29
CA PHE A 17 7.01 -25.04 -1.02
C PHE A 17 6.28 -26.39 -1.13
N ASN A 18 6.59 -27.18 -2.16
CA ASN A 18 6.00 -28.49 -2.40
C ASN A 18 6.40 -29.53 -1.34
N SER A 19 7.48 -29.33 -0.57
CA SER A 19 7.81 -30.17 0.57
C SER A 19 6.77 -30.10 1.70
N GLY A 20 5.93 -29.06 1.72
CA GLY A 20 4.90 -28.83 2.74
C GLY A 20 5.42 -28.22 4.04
N GLU A 21 6.70 -27.89 4.15
CA GLU A 21 7.31 -27.31 5.36
C GLU A 21 6.59 -26.02 5.79
N THR A 22 6.25 -25.15 4.84
CA THR A 22 5.56 -23.88 5.08
C THR A 22 4.10 -24.04 5.51
N LEU A 23 3.51 -25.23 5.40
CA LEU A 23 2.16 -25.52 5.88
C LEU A 23 2.08 -25.57 7.41
N ASN A 24 3.22 -25.85 8.07
CA ASN A 24 3.30 -25.84 9.53
C ASN A 24 3.21 -24.41 10.08
N VAL A 25 2.15 -24.13 10.82
CA VAL A 25 1.90 -22.78 11.39
C VAL A 25 2.99 -22.36 12.38
N SER A 26 3.57 -23.31 13.13
CA SER A 26 4.67 -22.99 14.06
C SER A 26 5.94 -22.59 13.30
N PHE A 27 6.21 -23.19 12.14
CA PHE A 27 7.29 -22.75 11.24
C PHE A 27 7.09 -21.29 10.78
N ARG A 28 5.88 -20.93 10.36
CA ARG A 28 5.54 -19.56 9.93
C ARG A 28 5.76 -18.55 11.04
N ILE A 29 5.25 -18.84 12.25
CA ILE A 29 5.40 -17.96 13.42
C ILE A 29 6.88 -17.80 13.77
N SER A 30 7.65 -18.87 13.80
CA SER A 30 9.10 -18.81 14.06
C SER A 30 9.85 -17.99 13.02
N ALA A 31 9.43 -18.05 11.74
CA ALA A 31 9.99 -17.22 10.68
C ALA A 31 9.70 -15.72 10.91
N LEU A 32 8.47 -15.37 11.31
CA LEU A 32 8.10 -13.99 11.64
C LEU A 32 8.86 -13.46 12.86
N GLU A 33 9.02 -14.28 13.91
CA GLU A 33 9.80 -13.93 15.11
C GLU A 33 11.29 -13.70 14.76
N LYS A 34 11.85 -14.53 13.90
CA LYS A 34 13.23 -14.38 13.42
C LYS A 34 13.41 -13.08 12.62
N LEU A 35 12.45 -12.76 11.73
CA LEU A 35 12.46 -11.52 10.98
C LEU A 35 12.36 -10.29 11.92
N ARG A 36 11.46 -10.34 12.91
CA ARG A 36 11.31 -9.30 13.92
C ARG A 36 12.61 -9.05 14.70
N ALA A 37 13.26 -10.11 15.15
CA ALA A 37 14.53 -10.02 15.86
C ALA A 37 15.64 -9.42 14.96
N CYS A 38 15.67 -9.78 13.68
CA CYS A 38 16.59 -9.24 12.70
C CYS A 38 16.38 -7.73 12.50
N ILE A 39 15.14 -7.27 12.32
CA ILE A 39 14.84 -5.83 12.15
C ILE A 39 15.30 -5.03 13.38
N ILE A 40 15.01 -5.52 14.59
CA ILE A 40 15.45 -4.88 15.83
C ILE A 40 16.98 -4.82 15.89
N LYS A 41 17.68 -5.91 15.56
CA LYS A 41 19.15 -5.97 15.52
C LYS A 41 19.76 -4.95 14.57
N TYR A 42 19.10 -4.74 13.42
CA TYR A 42 19.61 -3.88 12.34
C TYR A 42 19.08 -2.44 12.37
N GLU A 43 18.25 -2.03 13.34
CA GLU A 43 17.58 -0.72 13.38
C GLU A 43 18.52 0.47 13.10
N LYS A 44 19.71 0.49 13.72
CA LYS A 44 20.69 1.55 13.48
C LYS A 44 21.19 1.60 12.04
N LYS A 45 21.43 0.43 11.42
CA LYS A 45 21.87 0.34 10.01
C LYS A 45 20.73 0.69 9.06
N ILE A 46 19.48 0.31 9.39
CA ILE A 46 18.27 0.69 8.66
C ILE A 46 18.17 2.21 8.60
N ASN A 47 18.26 2.89 9.74
CA ASN A 47 18.21 4.35 9.80
C ASN A 47 19.33 5.00 8.97
N GLN A 48 20.54 4.44 8.96
CA GLN A 48 21.66 4.93 8.14
C GLN A 48 21.41 4.75 6.65
N ALA A 49 20.90 3.60 6.21
CA ALA A 49 20.62 3.30 4.82
C ALA A 49 19.48 4.19 4.26
N ILE A 50 18.37 4.32 4.99
CA ILE A 50 17.25 5.18 4.61
C ILE A 50 17.69 6.66 4.58
N CYS A 51 18.51 7.10 5.53
CA CYS A 51 19.09 8.44 5.51
C CYS A 51 19.99 8.67 4.29
N ALA A 52 20.79 7.69 3.90
CA ALA A 52 21.66 7.78 2.72
C ALA A 52 20.82 7.90 1.43
N ASP A 53 19.74 7.15 1.30
CA ASP A 53 18.87 7.16 0.12
C ASP A 53 17.95 8.39 0.06
N LEU A 54 17.24 8.70 1.15
CA LEU A 54 16.13 9.67 1.18
C LEU A 54 16.37 10.88 2.10
N GLY A 55 17.46 10.89 2.85
CA GLY A 55 17.73 11.97 3.81
C GLY A 55 16.80 11.96 5.03
N LYS A 56 15.99 10.92 5.24
CA LYS A 56 15.10 10.83 6.40
C LYS A 56 15.89 10.79 7.71
N SER A 57 15.40 11.49 8.73
CA SER A 57 15.93 11.38 10.09
C SER A 57 15.66 10.00 10.69
N ALA A 58 16.42 9.58 11.70
CA ALA A 58 16.17 8.32 12.41
C ALA A 58 14.76 8.28 13.03
N PHE A 59 14.25 9.43 13.51
CA PHE A 59 12.89 9.53 14.03
C PHE A 59 11.84 9.26 12.94
N GLU A 60 11.98 9.90 11.80
CA GLU A 60 11.07 9.70 10.67
C GLU A 60 11.14 8.28 10.10
N SER A 61 12.36 7.72 9.96
CA SER A 61 12.57 6.33 9.54
C SER A 61 11.88 5.34 10.48
N TYR A 62 11.97 5.54 11.79
CA TYR A 62 11.30 4.68 12.77
C TYR A 62 9.78 4.84 12.69
N MET A 63 9.28 6.09 12.73
CA MET A 63 7.85 6.40 12.73
C MET A 63 7.12 5.86 11.49
N CYS A 64 7.74 5.96 10.31
CA CYS A 64 7.08 5.69 9.04
C CYS A 64 7.47 4.35 8.40
N GLU A 65 8.50 3.67 8.90
CA GLU A 65 8.95 2.41 8.32
C GLU A 65 9.20 1.35 9.40
N THR A 66 10.26 1.43 10.17
CA THR A 66 10.64 0.38 11.11
C THR A 66 9.55 0.08 12.14
N GLY A 67 8.94 1.10 12.71
CA GLY A 67 7.88 0.96 13.72
C GLY A 67 6.61 0.32 13.17
N LEU A 68 6.22 0.67 11.93
CA LEU A 68 5.04 0.10 11.27
C LEU A 68 5.26 -1.39 10.97
N VAL A 69 6.41 -1.75 10.40
CA VAL A 69 6.77 -3.16 10.14
C VAL A 69 6.79 -3.98 11.44
N LEU A 70 7.34 -3.45 12.54
CA LEU A 70 7.35 -4.13 13.84
C LEU A 70 5.94 -4.29 14.41
N SER A 71 5.05 -3.32 14.17
CA SER A 71 3.64 -3.40 14.54
C SER A 71 2.93 -4.51 13.77
N GLU A 72 3.08 -4.55 12.45
CA GLU A 72 2.51 -5.59 11.57
C GLU A 72 3.03 -6.98 11.95
N LEU A 73 4.35 -7.14 12.16
CA LEU A 73 4.95 -8.38 12.65
C LEU A 73 4.33 -8.85 13.98
N THR A 74 4.17 -7.92 14.91
CA THR A 74 3.59 -8.23 16.23
C THR A 74 2.14 -8.69 16.09
N TYR A 75 1.37 -8.03 15.24
CA TYR A 75 0.00 -8.39 14.93
C TYR A 75 -0.07 -9.77 14.29
N MET A 76 0.72 -10.04 13.27
CA MET A 76 0.73 -11.31 12.54
C MET A 76 1.21 -12.48 13.41
N ILE A 77 2.28 -12.32 14.20
CA ILE A 77 2.74 -13.35 15.15
C ILE A 77 1.60 -13.77 16.08
N LYS A 78 0.84 -12.80 16.58
CA LYS A 78 -0.30 -13.04 17.49
C LYS A 78 -1.47 -13.74 16.80
N HIS A 79 -1.75 -13.41 15.54
CA HIS A 79 -3.00 -13.81 14.88
C HIS A 79 -2.87 -14.92 13.84
N THR A 80 -1.69 -15.22 13.30
CA THR A 80 -1.47 -16.23 12.25
C THR A 80 -2.08 -17.58 12.61
N ARG A 81 -1.94 -18.03 13.86
CA ARG A 81 -2.53 -19.31 14.33
C ARG A 81 -4.08 -19.30 14.23
N LYS A 82 -4.71 -18.17 14.42
CA LYS A 82 -6.18 -18.00 14.26
C LYS A 82 -6.56 -17.94 12.80
N PHE A 83 -5.82 -17.19 11.98
CA PHE A 83 -6.12 -16.99 10.57
C PHE A 83 -5.92 -18.26 9.74
N ALA A 84 -4.94 -19.10 10.11
CA ALA A 84 -4.65 -20.38 9.46
C ALA A 84 -5.66 -21.50 9.77
N LYS A 85 -6.61 -21.29 10.71
CA LYS A 85 -7.64 -22.26 11.02
C LYS A 85 -8.72 -22.31 9.94
N GLU A 86 -9.26 -23.50 9.71
CA GLU A 86 -10.46 -23.67 8.91
C GLU A 86 -11.66 -22.96 9.57
N ARG A 87 -12.51 -22.38 8.76
CA ARG A 87 -13.73 -21.68 9.19
C ARG A 87 -14.95 -22.49 8.76
N THR A 88 -15.67 -23.05 9.73
CA THR A 88 -16.96 -23.69 9.47
C THR A 88 -17.98 -22.63 9.04
N VAL A 89 -18.75 -22.94 8.02
CA VAL A 89 -19.83 -22.11 7.48
C VAL A 89 -21.15 -22.87 7.54
N HIS A 90 -22.25 -22.16 7.39
CA HIS A 90 -23.57 -22.77 7.36
C HIS A 90 -23.67 -23.82 6.26
N THR A 91 -24.15 -25.03 6.61
CA THR A 91 -24.42 -26.10 5.65
C THR A 91 -25.92 -26.15 5.37
N PRO A 92 -26.37 -25.96 4.11
CA PRO A 92 -27.78 -26.05 3.78
C PRO A 92 -28.39 -27.41 4.14
N LEU A 93 -29.65 -27.42 4.60
CA LEU A 93 -30.34 -28.64 5.00
C LEU A 93 -30.43 -29.67 3.86
N ALA A 94 -30.47 -29.23 2.62
CA ALA A 94 -30.41 -30.08 1.43
C ALA A 94 -29.14 -30.94 1.35
N GLN A 95 -28.08 -30.58 2.07
CA GLN A 95 -26.82 -31.30 2.17
C GLN A 95 -26.70 -32.12 3.45
N PHE A 96 -27.78 -32.35 4.20
CA PHE A 96 -27.80 -33.17 5.40
C PHE A 96 -27.30 -34.59 5.09
N HIS A 97 -26.40 -35.24 5.82
CA HIS A 97 -25.62 -34.80 6.95
C HIS A 97 -24.19 -34.47 6.48
N SER A 98 -23.82 -33.20 6.48
CA SER A 98 -22.47 -32.77 6.08
C SER A 98 -22.02 -31.56 6.89
N ARG A 99 -20.71 -31.29 6.84
CA ARG A 99 -20.05 -30.12 7.40
C ARG A 99 -19.42 -29.34 6.26
N SER A 100 -19.79 -28.05 6.13
CA SER A 100 -19.19 -27.13 5.16
C SER A 100 -18.17 -26.24 5.86
N TYR A 101 -16.99 -26.08 5.25
CA TYR A 101 -15.95 -25.19 5.78
C TYR A 101 -15.05 -24.62 4.69
N GLN A 102 -14.45 -23.48 4.99
CA GLN A 102 -13.39 -22.87 4.20
C GLN A 102 -12.05 -23.18 4.85
N LYS A 103 -11.09 -23.64 4.06
CA LYS A 103 -9.72 -23.94 4.51
C LYS A 103 -8.74 -23.01 3.82
N PRO A 104 -7.99 -22.14 4.57
CA PRO A 104 -6.96 -21.31 3.99
C PRO A 104 -5.82 -22.16 3.46
N SER A 105 -5.30 -21.78 2.30
CA SER A 105 -4.19 -22.44 1.62
C SER A 105 -3.29 -21.36 1.00
N PRO A 106 -1.98 -21.35 1.26
CA PRO A 106 -1.07 -20.45 0.57
C PRO A 106 -1.13 -20.66 -0.94
N TYR A 107 -0.86 -19.61 -1.70
CA TYR A 107 -0.77 -19.71 -3.16
C TYR A 107 0.44 -20.55 -3.59
N GLY A 108 1.63 -20.24 -3.07
CA GLY A 108 2.87 -20.93 -3.47
C GLY A 108 4.10 -20.05 -3.41
N VAL A 109 4.73 -19.84 -4.56
CA VAL A 109 5.87 -18.95 -4.74
C VAL A 109 5.36 -17.56 -5.12
N VAL A 110 5.60 -16.55 -4.29
CA VAL A 110 5.11 -15.18 -4.53
C VAL A 110 6.25 -14.23 -4.89
N LEU A 111 5.97 -13.27 -5.76
CA LEU A 111 6.86 -12.16 -6.09
C LEU A 111 6.37 -10.89 -5.40
N ILE A 112 7.26 -10.22 -4.68
CA ILE A 112 7.01 -8.92 -4.05
C ILE A 112 7.94 -7.88 -4.67
N MET A 113 7.40 -6.92 -5.41
CA MET A 113 8.15 -5.83 -6.04
C MET A 113 7.82 -4.53 -5.33
N SER A 114 8.80 -3.93 -4.67
CA SER A 114 8.61 -2.77 -3.82
C SER A 114 9.27 -1.50 -4.36
N PRO A 115 8.71 -0.31 -4.05
CA PRO A 115 9.20 0.99 -4.49
C PRO A 115 10.32 1.51 -3.60
N TRP A 116 10.77 2.72 -3.90
CA TRP A 116 11.91 3.38 -3.26
C TRP A 116 11.56 4.39 -2.16
N ASN A 117 10.31 4.81 -2.04
CA ASN A 117 9.91 5.93 -1.17
C ASN A 117 9.77 5.56 0.31
N TYR A 118 9.31 4.36 0.60
CA TYR A 118 9.34 3.72 1.92
C TYR A 118 9.91 2.30 1.75
N PRO A 119 11.21 2.21 1.44
CA PRO A 119 11.79 0.97 0.92
C PRO A 119 11.78 -0.18 1.91
N LEU A 120 11.89 0.08 3.21
CA LEU A 120 11.80 -0.96 4.22
C LEU A 120 10.35 -1.41 4.41
N MET A 121 9.44 -0.47 4.70
CA MET A 121 8.04 -0.78 5.02
C MET A 121 7.35 -1.49 3.86
N LEU A 122 7.40 -0.91 2.65
CA LEU A 122 6.72 -1.47 1.48
C LEU A 122 7.37 -2.76 0.94
N THR A 123 8.52 -3.15 1.48
CA THR A 123 9.12 -4.47 1.22
C THR A 123 8.70 -5.49 2.28
N PHE A 124 8.76 -5.11 3.55
CA PHE A 124 8.57 -6.07 4.63
C PHE A 124 7.12 -6.32 5.01
N GLU A 125 6.21 -5.34 4.92
CA GLU A 125 4.79 -5.59 5.26
C GLU A 125 4.17 -6.66 4.36
N PRO A 126 4.21 -6.58 3.02
CA PRO A 126 3.69 -7.65 2.19
C PRO A 126 4.48 -8.96 2.35
N LEU A 127 5.78 -8.92 2.69
CA LEU A 127 6.54 -10.14 3.00
C LEU A 127 6.03 -10.80 4.28
N VAL A 128 5.76 -10.03 5.34
CA VAL A 128 5.18 -10.52 6.60
C VAL A 128 3.86 -11.24 6.35
N ASP A 129 2.99 -10.64 5.54
CA ASP A 129 1.69 -11.19 5.18
C ASP A 129 1.85 -12.51 4.38
N ALA A 130 2.74 -12.52 3.40
CA ALA A 130 3.02 -13.70 2.58
C ALA A 130 3.56 -14.88 3.41
N LEU A 131 4.49 -14.61 4.35
CA LEU A 131 5.06 -15.64 5.23
C LEU A 131 4.03 -16.14 6.25
N ALA A 132 3.20 -15.25 6.80
CA ALA A 132 2.10 -15.61 7.71
C ALA A 132 1.08 -16.53 7.01
N ALA A 133 0.77 -16.26 5.75
CA ALA A 133 -0.10 -17.09 4.93
C ALA A 133 0.54 -18.47 4.57
N GLY A 134 1.87 -18.58 4.58
CA GLY A 134 2.61 -19.82 4.35
C GLY A 134 3.19 -19.97 2.95
N ASN A 135 3.43 -18.86 2.26
CA ASN A 135 4.08 -18.82 0.95
C ASN A 135 5.61 -18.83 1.09
N THR A 136 6.32 -19.15 0.03
CA THR A 136 7.70 -18.74 -0.21
C THR A 136 7.71 -17.42 -0.95
N ALA A 137 8.77 -16.62 -0.83
CA ALA A 137 8.78 -15.28 -1.41
C ALA A 137 10.10 -14.94 -2.11
N ILE A 138 10.00 -14.34 -3.29
CA ILE A 138 11.09 -13.60 -3.93
C ILE A 138 10.79 -12.12 -3.82
N VAL A 139 11.72 -11.37 -3.23
CA VAL A 139 11.59 -9.95 -2.98
C VAL A 139 12.47 -9.17 -3.96
N LYS A 140 11.90 -8.19 -4.63
CA LYS A 140 12.60 -7.31 -5.56
C LYS A 140 12.51 -5.85 -5.09
N PRO A 141 13.41 -5.39 -4.21
CA PRO A 141 13.43 -4.00 -3.78
C PRO A 141 13.90 -3.07 -4.91
N SER A 142 13.57 -1.79 -4.80
CA SER A 142 13.88 -0.81 -5.84
C SER A 142 15.38 -0.53 -5.98
N ALA A 143 15.87 -0.46 -7.21
CA ALA A 143 17.24 -0.03 -7.50
C ALA A 143 17.52 1.44 -7.15
N TYR A 144 16.48 2.27 -7.02
CA TYR A 144 16.65 3.70 -6.68
C TYR A 144 17.04 3.92 -5.21
N SER A 145 16.56 3.07 -4.29
CA SER A 145 16.99 3.06 -2.88
C SER A 145 18.11 2.05 -2.64
N ALA A 146 19.25 2.27 -3.29
CA ALA A 146 20.32 1.27 -3.38
C ALA A 146 20.87 0.83 -2.02
N ASN A 147 21.11 1.78 -1.10
CA ASN A 147 21.64 1.47 0.23
C ASN A 147 20.67 0.62 1.06
N THR A 148 19.37 0.96 1.01
CA THR A 148 18.34 0.21 1.73
C THR A 148 18.13 -1.15 1.09
N SER A 149 18.15 -1.26 -0.24
CA SER A 149 17.97 -2.52 -0.96
C SER A 149 19.11 -3.50 -0.70
N GLU A 150 20.36 -3.02 -0.62
CA GLU A 150 21.51 -3.82 -0.25
C GLU A 150 21.40 -4.33 1.19
N LEU A 151 21.00 -3.45 2.12
CA LEU A 151 20.78 -3.83 3.51
C LEU A 151 19.65 -4.86 3.65
N ILE A 152 18.52 -4.69 2.95
CA ILE A 152 17.43 -5.67 2.92
C ILE A 152 17.94 -7.02 2.44
N SER A 153 18.74 -7.04 1.36
CA SER A 153 19.32 -8.27 0.84
C SER A 153 20.22 -8.96 1.88
N HIS A 154 21.06 -8.19 2.56
CA HIS A 154 21.92 -8.72 3.62
C HIS A 154 21.09 -9.29 4.79
N MET A 155 20.10 -8.55 5.27
CA MET A 155 19.25 -8.96 6.39
C MET A 155 18.46 -10.24 6.08
N LEU A 156 17.85 -10.33 4.91
CA LEU A 156 17.02 -11.48 4.53
C LEU A 156 17.87 -12.73 4.29
N ARG A 157 19.08 -12.61 3.74
CA ARG A 157 20.05 -13.73 3.64
C ARG A 157 20.55 -14.22 4.99
N GLU A 158 20.66 -13.36 6.00
CA GLU A 158 20.98 -13.78 7.37
C GLU A 158 19.81 -14.50 8.03
N CYS A 159 18.58 -14.06 7.72
CA CYS A 159 17.38 -14.62 8.32
C CYS A 159 16.95 -15.96 7.70
N PHE A 160 17.06 -16.10 6.38
CA PHE A 160 16.41 -17.17 5.65
C PHE A 160 17.32 -17.81 4.59
N ASP A 161 17.12 -19.10 4.35
CA ASP A 161 17.64 -19.75 3.14
C ASP A 161 16.86 -19.22 1.91
N GLU A 162 17.54 -19.05 0.78
CA GLU A 162 16.95 -18.56 -0.46
C GLU A 162 15.84 -19.44 -1.04
N LYS A 163 15.79 -20.72 -0.64
CA LYS A 163 14.67 -21.61 -0.98
C LYS A 163 13.35 -21.20 -0.32
N TYR A 164 13.40 -20.35 0.74
CA TYR A 164 12.21 -19.88 1.45
C TYR A 164 11.96 -18.38 1.19
N VAL A 165 12.95 -17.53 1.44
CA VAL A 165 12.90 -16.09 1.11
C VAL A 165 14.17 -15.70 0.40
N ALA A 166 14.04 -15.19 -0.81
CA ALA A 166 15.15 -14.72 -1.61
C ALA A 166 15.02 -13.24 -1.98
N VAL A 167 16.14 -12.59 -2.26
CA VAL A 167 16.17 -11.21 -2.73
C VAL A 167 16.89 -11.14 -4.07
N VAL A 168 16.23 -10.57 -5.05
CA VAL A 168 16.82 -10.22 -6.35
C VAL A 168 17.01 -8.72 -6.39
N THR A 169 18.25 -8.26 -6.32
CA THR A 169 18.61 -6.85 -6.53
C THR A 169 18.86 -6.59 -8.01
N GLY A 170 18.76 -5.33 -8.44
CA GLY A 170 19.01 -4.93 -9.81
C GLY A 170 17.93 -4.00 -10.37
N GLY A 171 17.97 -3.76 -11.68
CA GLY A 171 17.17 -2.77 -12.36
C GLY A 171 16.06 -3.34 -13.24
N ARG A 172 15.95 -2.75 -14.44
CA ARG A 172 14.91 -3.10 -15.41
C ARG A 172 15.07 -4.51 -15.95
N GLU A 173 16.30 -4.97 -16.17
CA GLU A 173 16.58 -6.30 -16.72
C GLU A 173 16.08 -7.38 -15.77
N GLU A 174 16.43 -7.29 -14.48
CA GLU A 174 15.97 -8.26 -13.48
C GLU A 174 14.45 -8.20 -13.26
N ASN A 175 13.84 -7.01 -13.37
CA ASN A 175 12.38 -6.89 -13.33
C ASN A 175 11.74 -7.68 -14.49
N THR A 176 12.28 -7.53 -15.71
CA THR A 176 11.77 -8.26 -16.88
C THR A 176 11.96 -9.76 -16.72
N CYS A 177 13.13 -10.22 -16.28
CA CYS A 177 13.39 -11.62 -16.01
C CYS A 177 12.41 -12.21 -14.99
N LEU A 178 12.18 -11.50 -13.86
CA LEU A 178 11.23 -11.96 -12.86
C LEU A 178 9.79 -11.99 -13.36
N LEU A 179 9.35 -10.99 -14.13
CA LEU A 179 7.98 -10.93 -14.64
C LEU A 179 7.70 -11.97 -15.75
N ASN A 180 8.73 -12.58 -16.32
CA ASN A 180 8.60 -13.70 -17.25
C ASN A 180 8.43 -15.06 -16.55
N GLU A 181 8.70 -15.13 -15.24
CA GLU A 181 8.57 -16.36 -14.46
C GLU A 181 7.12 -16.65 -14.05
N ASN A 182 6.82 -17.94 -13.83
CA ASN A 182 5.52 -18.38 -13.37
C ASN A 182 5.44 -18.33 -11.84
N PHE A 183 4.99 -17.18 -11.31
CA PHE A 183 4.65 -17.00 -9.90
C PHE A 183 3.19 -17.38 -9.63
N ASP A 184 2.91 -17.79 -8.38
CA ASP A 184 1.55 -18.11 -7.94
C ASP A 184 0.79 -16.87 -7.43
N TYR A 185 1.51 -15.78 -7.12
CA TYR A 185 0.99 -14.46 -6.79
C TYR A 185 2.04 -13.37 -7.03
N ILE A 186 1.62 -12.17 -7.46
CA ILE A 186 2.51 -11.01 -7.58
C ILE A 186 1.91 -9.84 -6.77
N PHE A 187 2.71 -9.29 -5.85
CA PHE A 187 2.41 -8.07 -5.14
C PHE A 187 3.34 -6.96 -5.64
N PHE A 188 2.77 -5.92 -6.20
CA PHE A 188 3.52 -4.81 -6.78
C PHE A 188 3.08 -3.48 -6.17
N THR A 189 4.05 -2.67 -5.73
CA THR A 189 3.83 -1.27 -5.36
C THR A 189 4.70 -0.37 -6.23
N GLY A 190 4.08 0.64 -6.88
CA GLY A 190 4.83 1.55 -7.73
C GLY A 190 3.96 2.41 -8.65
N SER A 191 4.50 2.82 -9.80
CA SER A 191 3.77 3.66 -10.75
C SER A 191 2.73 2.89 -11.56
N GLN A 192 1.68 3.58 -11.99
CA GLN A 192 0.62 3.02 -12.85
C GLN A 192 1.17 2.39 -14.13
N SER A 193 2.17 3.01 -14.75
CA SER A 193 2.77 2.49 -16.00
C SER A 193 3.44 1.14 -15.80
N VAL A 194 4.15 0.95 -14.68
CA VAL A 194 4.78 -0.33 -14.34
C VAL A 194 3.74 -1.33 -13.86
N GLY A 195 2.72 -0.89 -13.11
CA GLY A 195 1.59 -1.75 -12.70
C GLY A 195 0.85 -2.37 -13.88
N LYS A 196 0.60 -1.59 -14.94
CA LYS A 196 0.02 -2.11 -16.19
C LYS A 196 0.93 -3.17 -16.85
N GLU A 197 2.25 -2.99 -16.82
CA GLU A 197 3.20 -3.98 -17.34
C GLU A 197 3.21 -5.26 -16.49
N VAL A 198 3.19 -5.15 -15.15
CA VAL A 198 3.05 -6.30 -14.25
C VAL A 198 1.78 -7.08 -14.57
N MET A 199 0.65 -6.39 -14.73
CA MET A 199 -0.64 -7.00 -15.07
C MET A 199 -0.58 -7.72 -16.43
N ARG A 200 0.05 -7.10 -17.43
CA ARG A 200 0.24 -7.70 -18.76
C ARG A 200 1.08 -8.99 -18.70
N CYS A 201 2.18 -8.99 -17.94
CA CYS A 201 3.02 -10.17 -17.78
C CYS A 201 2.30 -11.27 -16.98
N ALA A 202 1.66 -10.92 -15.88
CA ALA A 202 0.91 -11.85 -15.04
C ALA A 202 -0.21 -12.58 -15.81
N SER A 203 -0.82 -11.94 -16.80
CA SER A 203 -1.88 -12.53 -17.61
C SER A 203 -1.42 -13.76 -18.43
N ALA A 204 -0.14 -13.86 -18.76
CA ALA A 204 0.42 -15.01 -19.48
C ALA A 204 0.31 -16.32 -18.70
N HIS A 205 0.30 -16.24 -17.36
CA HIS A 205 0.26 -17.38 -16.45
C HIS A 205 -1.05 -17.41 -15.62
N LEU A 206 -1.99 -16.47 -15.86
CA LEU A 206 -3.19 -16.26 -15.04
C LEU A 206 -2.85 -16.02 -13.56
N THR A 207 -1.70 -15.43 -13.29
CA THR A 207 -1.23 -15.13 -11.94
C THR A 207 -2.08 -14.03 -11.32
N PRO A 208 -2.72 -14.25 -10.15
CA PRO A 208 -3.41 -13.20 -9.41
C PRO A 208 -2.41 -12.14 -8.91
N ILE A 209 -2.87 -10.89 -8.88
CA ILE A 209 -2.01 -9.75 -8.53
C ILE A 209 -2.67 -8.82 -7.53
N THR A 210 -1.85 -8.15 -6.72
CA THR A 210 -2.19 -6.90 -6.02
C THR A 210 -1.33 -5.78 -6.58
N LEU A 211 -1.96 -4.66 -6.90
CA LEU A 211 -1.31 -3.44 -7.39
C LEU A 211 -1.60 -2.30 -6.42
N GLU A 212 -0.56 -1.79 -5.77
CA GLU A 212 -0.61 -0.58 -4.97
C GLU A 212 0.02 0.56 -5.78
N LEU A 213 -0.82 1.44 -6.28
CA LEU A 213 -0.43 2.50 -7.23
C LEU A 213 -0.60 3.87 -6.57
N GLY A 214 -0.21 4.92 -7.27
CA GLY A 214 -0.41 6.30 -6.83
C GLY A 214 -1.70 6.91 -7.34
N GLY A 215 -1.84 8.20 -7.12
CA GLY A 215 -2.96 9.00 -7.61
C GLY A 215 -2.93 10.43 -7.07
N LYS A 216 -3.80 11.29 -7.58
CA LYS A 216 -3.92 12.66 -7.07
C LYS A 216 -4.88 12.69 -5.88
N SER A 217 -4.35 12.45 -4.68
CA SER A 217 -5.12 12.40 -3.43
C SER A 217 -5.61 13.79 -3.01
N PRO A 218 -6.93 14.07 -3.07
CA PRO A 218 -7.49 15.36 -2.72
C PRO A 218 -7.49 15.59 -1.19
N CYS A 219 -7.29 16.85 -0.80
CA CYS A 219 -7.48 17.30 0.56
C CYS A 219 -8.53 18.41 0.56
N ILE A 220 -9.77 18.05 0.89
CA ILE A 220 -10.91 18.96 0.93
C ILE A 220 -10.89 19.72 2.25
N VAL A 221 -11.00 21.05 2.21
CA VAL A 221 -11.12 21.89 3.40
C VAL A 221 -12.43 22.69 3.32
N HIS A 222 -13.39 22.26 4.13
CA HIS A 222 -14.70 22.90 4.21
C HIS A 222 -14.66 24.15 5.09
N LYS A 223 -15.54 25.12 4.83
CA LYS A 223 -15.64 26.38 5.62
C LYS A 223 -15.82 26.19 7.12
N SER A 224 -16.38 25.07 7.57
CA SER A 224 -16.54 24.75 9.00
C SER A 224 -15.29 24.16 9.64
N ALA A 225 -14.20 23.95 8.89
CA ALA A 225 -13.00 23.30 9.43
C ALA A 225 -12.31 24.15 10.51
N ASN A 226 -11.65 23.47 11.44
CA ASN A 226 -10.68 24.16 12.30
C ASN A 226 -9.40 24.42 11.48
N ILE A 227 -9.32 25.60 10.86
CA ILE A 227 -8.30 25.96 9.88
C ILE A 227 -6.88 25.82 10.44
N LYS A 228 -6.65 26.26 11.68
CA LYS A 228 -5.33 26.16 12.32
C LYS A 228 -4.89 24.70 12.52
N LEU A 229 -5.81 23.84 12.91
CA LEU A 229 -5.54 22.41 13.09
C LEU A 229 -5.39 21.71 11.72
N ALA A 230 -6.24 22.03 10.76
CA ALA A 230 -6.17 21.54 9.40
C ALA A 230 -4.81 21.86 8.77
N ALA A 231 -4.39 23.11 8.80
CA ALA A 231 -3.07 23.52 8.29
C ALA A 231 -1.92 22.75 8.94
N LYS A 232 -1.97 22.52 10.28
CA LYS A 232 -0.93 21.76 11.00
C LYS A 232 -0.84 20.32 10.48
N ARG A 233 -1.98 19.63 10.29
CA ARG A 233 -2.06 18.23 9.87
C ARG A 233 -1.76 18.06 8.39
N ILE A 234 -2.22 19.00 7.55
CA ILE A 234 -1.92 19.02 6.12
C ILE A 234 -0.41 19.21 5.89
N VAL A 235 0.22 20.15 6.57
CA VAL A 235 1.69 20.39 6.46
C VAL A 235 2.47 19.14 6.87
N PHE A 236 2.08 18.48 7.95
CA PHE A 236 2.67 17.21 8.35
C PHE A 236 2.52 16.15 7.25
N GLY A 237 1.29 15.88 6.81
CA GLY A 237 1.00 14.82 5.84
C GLY A 237 1.58 15.07 4.45
N LYS A 238 1.61 16.34 4.02
CA LYS A 238 2.17 16.69 2.71
C LYS A 238 3.68 16.62 2.65
N PHE A 239 4.37 17.11 3.67
CA PHE A 239 5.81 17.29 3.58
C PHE A 239 6.63 16.18 4.28
N LEU A 240 5.97 15.20 4.90
CA LEU A 240 6.59 13.95 5.33
C LEU A 240 7.27 13.29 4.11
N ASN A 241 8.49 12.75 4.28
CA ASN A 241 9.29 12.20 3.19
C ASN A 241 9.44 13.13 1.97
N CYS A 242 9.47 14.44 2.19
CA CYS A 242 9.44 15.46 1.12
C CYS A 242 8.26 15.28 0.14
N GLY A 243 7.12 14.79 0.61
CA GLY A 243 5.93 14.57 -0.22
C GLY A 243 6.02 13.36 -1.15
N GLN A 244 7.05 12.54 -1.05
CA GLN A 244 7.24 11.33 -1.86
C GLN A 244 6.44 10.15 -1.28
N THR A 245 5.12 10.33 -1.18
CA THR A 245 4.19 9.44 -0.50
C THR A 245 2.91 9.30 -1.33
N CYS A 246 2.53 8.07 -1.66
CA CYS A 246 1.35 7.77 -2.50
C CYS A 246 0.02 8.27 -1.91
N VAL A 247 -0.04 8.43 -0.60
CA VAL A 247 -1.20 8.97 0.14
C VAL A 247 -0.98 10.42 0.63
N ALA A 248 0.11 11.11 0.25
CA ALA A 248 0.25 12.51 0.60
C ALA A 248 -0.90 13.34 0.02
N PRO A 249 -1.43 14.35 0.74
CA PRO A 249 -2.29 15.35 0.10
C PRO A 249 -1.62 15.87 -1.16
N ASP A 250 -2.17 15.54 -2.34
CA ASP A 250 -1.54 15.94 -3.59
C ASP A 250 -1.91 17.38 -3.95
N TYR A 251 -3.13 17.78 -3.62
CA TYR A 251 -3.61 19.15 -3.70
C TYR A 251 -4.63 19.46 -2.61
N ILE A 252 -4.76 20.73 -2.29
CA ILE A 252 -5.85 21.23 -1.44
C ILE A 252 -6.97 21.74 -2.33
N TYR A 253 -8.20 21.34 -2.04
CA TYR A 253 -9.40 21.92 -2.62
C TYR A 253 -10.25 22.47 -1.49
N CYS A 254 -10.23 23.80 -1.30
CA CYS A 254 -10.82 24.44 -0.14
C CYS A 254 -11.99 25.38 -0.52
N ASP A 255 -12.92 25.52 0.43
CA ASP A 255 -13.98 26.54 0.35
C ASP A 255 -13.34 27.92 0.20
N SER A 256 -13.80 28.69 -0.79
CA SER A 256 -13.25 30.02 -1.12
C SER A 256 -13.29 30.99 0.06
N ALA A 257 -14.28 30.85 0.94
CA ALA A 257 -14.46 31.70 2.13
C ALA A 257 -13.32 31.54 3.16
N VAL A 258 -12.59 30.43 3.18
CA VAL A 258 -11.52 30.16 4.16
C VAL A 258 -10.13 30.04 3.53
N LYS A 259 -10.00 30.23 2.23
CA LYS A 259 -8.75 30.06 1.48
C LYS A 259 -7.61 30.90 2.05
N ASP A 260 -7.83 32.20 2.22
CA ASP A 260 -6.76 33.11 2.63
C ASP A 260 -6.29 32.84 4.07
N GLU A 261 -7.23 32.51 4.97
CA GLU A 261 -6.90 32.07 6.33
C GLU A 261 -6.08 30.78 6.29
N LEU A 262 -6.50 29.78 5.50
CA LEU A 262 -5.81 28.52 5.35
C LEU A 262 -4.39 28.71 4.83
N VAL A 263 -4.20 29.46 3.76
CA VAL A 263 -2.88 29.74 3.17
C VAL A 263 -1.97 30.42 4.20
N ASN A 264 -2.48 31.36 4.98
CA ASN A 264 -1.72 32.03 6.02
C ASN A 264 -1.34 31.07 7.16
N GLU A 265 -2.23 30.18 7.58
CA GLU A 265 -1.91 29.18 8.61
C GLU A 265 -0.93 28.12 8.07
N LEU A 266 -1.04 27.69 6.80
CA LEU A 266 -0.08 26.79 6.17
C LEU A 266 1.35 27.38 6.18
N LYS A 267 1.50 28.69 5.85
CA LYS A 267 2.78 29.42 5.94
C LYS A 267 3.37 29.34 7.35
N LYS A 268 2.57 29.62 8.38
CA LYS A 268 2.99 29.56 9.79
C LYS A 268 3.39 28.15 10.18
N GLN A 269 2.63 27.12 9.76
CA GLN A 269 2.92 25.73 10.09
C GLN A 269 4.19 25.22 9.41
N ILE A 270 4.45 25.58 8.15
CA ILE A 270 5.72 25.27 7.47
C ILE A 270 6.89 25.88 8.24
N GLN A 271 6.79 27.18 8.58
CA GLN A 271 7.85 27.81 9.36
C GLN A 271 8.06 27.19 10.73
N LYS A 272 6.99 26.73 11.39
CA LYS A 272 7.07 26.08 12.71
C LYS A 272 7.68 24.69 12.63
N GLN A 273 7.31 23.87 11.65
CA GLN A 273 7.74 22.47 11.54
C GLN A 273 9.09 22.32 10.85
N TYR A 274 9.33 23.12 9.80
CA TYR A 274 10.54 23.04 8.95
C TYR A 274 11.52 24.20 9.16
N GLY A 275 11.11 25.26 9.87
CA GLY A 275 11.94 26.44 10.12
C GLY A 275 11.99 27.41 8.94
N ARG A 276 12.78 28.48 9.08
CA ARG A 276 12.94 29.52 8.05
C ARG A 276 13.85 29.10 6.88
N GLN A 277 14.70 28.12 7.10
CA GLN A 277 15.67 27.62 6.12
C GLN A 277 15.65 26.09 6.11
N PRO A 278 14.62 25.47 5.54
CA PRO A 278 14.46 24.00 5.56
C PRO A 278 15.65 23.25 4.98
N LEU A 279 16.23 23.73 3.88
CA LEU A 279 17.36 23.09 3.19
C LEU A 279 18.66 23.04 4.01
N LYS A 280 18.78 23.85 5.07
CA LYS A 280 19.93 23.79 5.99
C LYS A 280 19.71 22.84 7.16
N ARG A 281 18.53 22.23 7.30
CA ARG A 281 18.20 21.33 8.39
C ARG A 281 18.59 19.91 8.06
N LYS A 282 19.42 19.27 8.91
CA LYS A 282 19.83 17.86 8.76
C LYS A 282 18.66 16.85 8.80
N GLN A 283 17.50 17.27 9.34
CA GLN A 283 16.30 16.42 9.46
C GLN A 283 15.35 16.54 8.28
N TYR A 284 15.61 17.43 7.32
CA TYR A 284 14.81 17.57 6.12
C TYR A 284 15.35 16.64 5.04
N GLY A 285 14.50 15.79 4.51
CA GLY A 285 14.84 14.78 3.52
C GLY A 285 15.27 15.35 2.15
N LYS A 286 15.45 14.47 1.19
CA LYS A 286 15.82 14.82 -0.20
C LYS A 286 14.96 14.04 -1.21
N ILE A 287 14.93 14.52 -2.44
CA ILE A 287 14.34 13.81 -3.57
C ILE A 287 15.29 12.66 -3.95
N ILE A 288 14.71 11.52 -4.29
CA ILE A 288 15.46 10.26 -4.48
C ILE A 288 16.56 10.35 -5.54
N ASN A 289 16.34 11.08 -6.64
CA ASN A 289 17.30 11.21 -7.73
C ASN A 289 17.08 12.50 -8.55
N GLU A 290 18.03 12.81 -9.43
CA GLU A 290 18.01 14.00 -10.28
C GLU A 290 16.80 14.02 -11.25
N LYS A 291 16.42 12.87 -11.81
CA LYS A 291 15.27 12.78 -12.72
C LYS A 291 13.98 13.26 -12.05
N HIS A 292 13.70 12.79 -10.84
CA HIS A 292 12.53 13.22 -10.09
C HIS A 292 12.65 14.66 -9.59
N PHE A 293 13.87 15.09 -9.24
CA PHE A 293 14.15 16.47 -8.87
C PHE A 293 13.84 17.44 -10.01
N ASP A 294 14.32 17.16 -11.22
CA ASP A 294 14.08 18.00 -12.40
C ASP A 294 12.60 18.02 -12.81
N ARG A 295 11.93 16.87 -12.75
CA ARG A 295 10.48 16.78 -12.98
C ARG A 295 9.72 17.70 -12.02
N LEU A 296 10.04 17.66 -10.74
CA LEU A 296 9.38 18.49 -9.72
C LEU A 296 9.60 19.97 -9.95
N LEU A 297 10.82 20.39 -10.30
CA LEU A 297 11.07 21.79 -10.62
C LEU A 297 10.26 22.26 -11.82
N GLY A 298 10.04 21.40 -12.81
CA GLY A 298 9.19 21.67 -13.96
C GLY A 298 7.71 21.87 -13.64
N LEU A 299 7.24 21.40 -12.48
CA LEU A 299 5.85 21.60 -12.04
C LEU A 299 5.61 22.93 -11.33
N ILE A 300 6.68 23.65 -10.94
CA ILE A 300 6.56 24.89 -10.18
C ILE A 300 6.31 26.08 -11.12
N ASP A 301 5.12 26.66 -11.06
CA ASP A 301 4.87 28.01 -11.59
C ASP A 301 5.24 29.05 -10.50
N TYR A 302 6.40 29.64 -10.66
CA TYR A 302 6.94 30.61 -9.69
C TYR A 302 6.07 31.84 -9.48
N LYS A 303 5.17 32.20 -10.44
CA LYS A 303 4.22 33.27 -10.28
C LYS A 303 3.11 32.97 -9.29
N LYS A 304 2.85 31.66 -9.04
CA LYS A 304 1.85 31.18 -8.10
C LYS A 304 2.43 30.77 -6.75
N VAL A 305 3.77 30.75 -6.60
CA VAL A 305 4.42 30.39 -5.35
C VAL A 305 4.21 31.45 -4.28
N VAL A 306 3.67 31.04 -3.14
CA VAL A 306 3.43 31.91 -1.97
C VAL A 306 4.30 31.53 -0.77
N VAL A 307 4.90 30.35 -0.77
CA VAL A 307 5.88 29.84 0.20
C VAL A 307 6.87 28.92 -0.50
N GLY A 308 8.14 28.94 -0.12
CA GLY A 308 9.17 28.03 -0.64
C GLY A 308 9.58 28.36 -2.07
N GLY A 309 9.69 27.35 -2.91
CA GLY A 309 10.11 27.45 -4.30
C GLY A 309 11.64 27.39 -4.50
N THR A 310 12.43 27.47 -3.43
CA THR A 310 13.89 27.33 -3.52
C THR A 310 14.29 25.85 -3.56
N ALA A 311 15.32 25.55 -4.33
CA ALA A 311 15.84 24.21 -4.46
C ALA A 311 17.38 24.20 -4.43
N ASN A 312 17.94 23.06 -4.01
CA ASN A 312 19.37 22.83 -4.03
C ASN A 312 19.68 21.52 -4.77
N ARG A 313 20.22 21.64 -5.99
CA ARG A 313 20.55 20.50 -6.84
C ARG A 313 21.63 19.60 -6.24
N SER A 314 22.63 20.17 -5.58
CA SER A 314 23.73 19.38 -5.02
C SER A 314 23.30 18.44 -3.90
N THR A 315 22.21 18.77 -3.19
CA THR A 315 21.62 17.96 -2.13
C THR A 315 20.30 17.29 -2.55
N LEU A 316 19.81 17.55 -3.77
CA LEU A 316 18.52 17.10 -4.28
C LEU A 316 17.34 17.52 -3.38
N GLN A 317 17.39 18.70 -2.79
CA GLN A 317 16.37 19.18 -1.88
C GLN A 317 15.56 20.31 -2.52
N ILE A 318 14.24 20.27 -2.32
CA ILE A 318 13.26 21.30 -2.71
C ILE A 318 12.54 21.74 -1.43
N GLU A 319 12.44 23.04 -1.18
CA GLU A 319 11.72 23.53 -0.01
C GLU A 319 10.24 23.13 -0.04
N PRO A 320 9.59 22.98 1.13
CA PRO A 320 8.14 22.93 1.22
C PRO A 320 7.52 24.09 0.49
N THR A 321 6.83 23.82 -0.62
CA THR A 321 6.35 24.84 -1.56
C THR A 321 4.84 24.84 -1.61
N ILE A 322 4.22 26.02 -1.44
CA ILE A 322 2.78 26.23 -1.65
C ILE A 322 2.58 27.10 -2.88
N MET A 323 1.70 26.64 -3.76
CA MET A 323 1.23 27.40 -4.92
C MET A 323 -0.25 27.77 -4.69
N ASP A 324 -0.57 29.05 -4.81
CA ASP A 324 -1.95 29.58 -4.69
C ASP A 324 -2.53 29.94 -6.06
N ASN A 325 -3.84 30.09 -6.13
CA ASN A 325 -4.57 30.38 -7.36
C ASN A 325 -4.29 29.38 -8.48
N VAL A 326 -4.18 28.10 -8.12
CA VAL A 326 -3.99 26.99 -9.05
C VAL A 326 -5.34 26.57 -9.62
N THR A 327 -5.33 26.17 -10.88
CA THR A 327 -6.49 25.64 -11.59
C THR A 327 -6.21 24.19 -12.04
N PHE A 328 -7.24 23.42 -12.35
CA PHE A 328 -7.09 22.06 -12.86
C PHE A 328 -6.35 21.97 -14.20
N SER A 329 -6.20 23.06 -14.93
CA SER A 329 -5.42 23.13 -16.19
C SER A 329 -3.93 23.36 -15.99
N ASP A 330 -3.47 23.71 -14.79
CA ASP A 330 -2.05 23.93 -14.51
C ASP A 330 -1.25 22.61 -14.56
N LEU A 331 0.02 22.68 -14.96
CA LEU A 331 0.90 21.50 -15.09
C LEU A 331 0.97 20.67 -13.81
N VAL A 332 1.01 21.30 -12.65
CA VAL A 332 1.06 20.65 -11.33
C VAL A 332 -0.18 19.77 -11.05
N MET A 333 -1.27 20.00 -11.79
CA MET A 333 -2.51 19.23 -11.67
C MET A 333 -2.64 18.08 -12.69
N GLN A 334 -1.74 17.97 -13.69
CA GLN A 334 -1.85 16.97 -14.76
C GLN A 334 -1.33 15.58 -14.38
N GLU A 335 -0.49 15.49 -13.35
CA GLU A 335 0.06 14.22 -12.86
C GLU A 335 0.14 14.23 -11.32
N GLU A 336 0.37 13.05 -10.72
CA GLU A 336 0.71 12.93 -9.30
C GLU A 336 2.02 13.66 -9.02
N ILE A 337 2.02 14.57 -8.04
CA ILE A 337 3.18 15.42 -7.75
C ILE A 337 4.33 14.59 -7.17
N PHE A 338 4.06 13.76 -6.17
CA PHE A 338 5.04 12.91 -5.49
C PHE A 338 6.29 13.70 -5.04
N GLY A 339 6.04 14.86 -4.42
CA GLY A 339 7.08 15.81 -4.03
C GLY A 339 6.55 16.94 -3.13
N PRO A 340 7.43 17.85 -2.65
CA PRO A 340 7.10 18.85 -1.64
C PRO A 340 6.44 20.11 -2.22
N ILE A 341 5.51 19.92 -3.14
CA ILE A 341 4.75 21.01 -3.79
C ILE A 341 3.27 20.79 -3.49
N LEU A 342 2.60 21.79 -2.95
CA LEU A 342 1.20 21.74 -2.54
C LEU A 342 0.40 22.86 -3.24
N PRO A 343 -0.31 22.56 -4.32
CA PRO A 343 -1.22 23.48 -4.96
C PRO A 343 -2.51 23.64 -4.16
N VAL A 344 -3.05 24.86 -4.14
CA VAL A 344 -4.30 25.25 -3.50
C VAL A 344 -5.28 25.73 -4.57
N LEU A 345 -6.42 25.00 -4.65
CA LEU A 345 -7.56 25.30 -5.50
C LEU A 345 -8.76 25.66 -4.62
N THR A 346 -9.76 26.32 -5.18
CA THR A 346 -10.97 26.73 -4.45
C THR A 346 -12.24 26.23 -5.12
N TYR A 347 -13.26 26.00 -4.30
CA TYR A 347 -14.64 25.79 -4.70
C TYR A 347 -15.57 26.73 -3.90
N ASP A 348 -16.76 27.01 -4.40
CA ASP A 348 -17.75 27.82 -3.69
C ASP A 348 -18.81 26.96 -3.00
N PHE A 349 -19.13 25.79 -3.56
CA PHE A 349 -20.10 24.86 -2.99
C PHE A 349 -19.49 23.45 -2.89
N ILE A 350 -19.72 22.76 -1.76
CA ILE A 350 -19.15 21.41 -1.50
C ILE A 350 -19.56 20.39 -2.57
N ASP A 351 -20.76 20.49 -3.13
CA ASP A 351 -21.22 19.58 -4.18
C ASP A 351 -20.43 19.79 -5.48
N GLU A 352 -19.96 20.99 -5.79
CA GLU A 352 -19.04 21.25 -6.91
C GLU A 352 -17.72 20.49 -6.70
N ALA A 353 -17.17 20.53 -5.48
CA ALA A 353 -15.95 19.78 -5.17
C ALA A 353 -16.16 18.28 -5.30
N VAL A 354 -17.28 17.76 -4.82
CA VAL A 354 -17.65 16.34 -4.93
C VAL A 354 -17.76 15.92 -6.39
N ASP A 355 -18.50 16.69 -7.22
CA ASP A 355 -18.71 16.33 -8.62
C ASP A 355 -17.41 16.43 -9.43
N THR A 356 -16.58 17.42 -9.15
CA THR A 356 -15.25 17.56 -9.78
C THR A 356 -14.38 16.35 -9.47
N ILE A 357 -14.23 15.96 -8.19
CA ILE A 357 -13.38 14.83 -7.80
C ILE A 357 -13.94 13.51 -8.35
N ARG A 358 -15.25 13.34 -8.36
CA ARG A 358 -15.91 12.14 -8.95
C ARG A 358 -15.64 11.98 -10.44
N SER A 359 -15.42 13.07 -11.16
CA SER A 359 -15.11 13.03 -12.60
C SER A 359 -13.66 12.66 -12.89
N MET A 360 -12.80 12.65 -11.87
CA MET A 360 -11.38 12.30 -11.97
C MET A 360 -11.12 10.81 -11.72
N ALA A 361 -9.89 10.38 -11.94
CA ALA A 361 -9.43 9.04 -11.56
C ALA A 361 -9.57 8.82 -10.04
N HIS A 362 -9.95 7.59 -9.64
CA HIS A 362 -10.11 7.25 -8.22
C HIS A 362 -8.79 7.38 -7.46
N PRO A 363 -8.70 8.28 -6.45
CA PRO A 363 -7.48 8.47 -5.70
C PRO A 363 -7.24 7.33 -4.72
N LEU A 364 -5.95 7.08 -4.39
CA LEU A 364 -5.60 6.13 -3.33
C LEU A 364 -6.04 6.63 -1.96
N ALA A 365 -5.91 7.95 -1.70
CA ALA A 365 -6.38 8.54 -0.46
C ALA A 365 -7.25 9.78 -0.69
N LEU A 366 -8.18 10.03 0.26
CA LEU A 366 -8.99 11.24 0.32
C LEU A 366 -9.02 11.78 1.74
N TYR A 367 -8.89 13.11 1.89
CA TYR A 367 -8.95 13.80 3.16
C TYR A 367 -10.00 14.87 3.15
N ILE A 368 -10.78 14.97 4.25
CA ILE A 368 -11.73 16.06 4.45
C ILE A 368 -11.55 16.67 5.83
N PHE A 369 -11.37 17.98 5.88
CA PHE A 369 -11.35 18.77 7.11
C PHE A 369 -12.67 19.54 7.23
N THR A 370 -13.47 19.19 8.24
CA THR A 370 -14.79 19.78 8.47
C THR A 370 -15.25 19.50 9.90
N GLN A 371 -16.11 20.37 10.45
CA GLN A 371 -16.90 20.12 11.65
C GLN A 371 -18.37 19.78 11.32
N ASP A 372 -18.73 19.88 10.04
CA ASP A 372 -20.04 19.52 9.53
C ASP A 372 -20.06 18.02 9.16
N LYS A 373 -20.81 17.22 9.94
CA LYS A 373 -20.95 15.78 9.71
C LYS A 373 -21.63 15.47 8.37
N CYS A 374 -22.63 16.26 7.97
CA CYS A 374 -23.33 16.05 6.71
C CYS A 374 -22.38 16.27 5.51
N ALA A 375 -21.51 17.29 5.59
CA ALA A 375 -20.49 17.51 4.57
C ALA A 375 -19.49 16.34 4.49
N ALA A 376 -19.06 15.79 5.64
CA ALA A 376 -18.18 14.62 5.67
C ALA A 376 -18.85 13.38 5.06
N GLU A 377 -20.08 13.09 5.45
CA GLU A 377 -20.87 11.95 4.94
C GLU A 377 -21.10 12.09 3.43
N ASN A 378 -21.51 13.27 2.95
CA ASN A 378 -21.71 13.56 1.53
C ASN A 378 -20.46 13.26 0.69
N VAL A 379 -19.28 13.66 1.16
CA VAL A 379 -18.01 13.41 0.47
C VAL A 379 -17.68 11.92 0.46
N ILE A 380 -17.79 11.23 1.62
CA ILE A 380 -17.43 9.82 1.75
C ILE A 380 -18.36 8.91 0.95
N GLU A 381 -19.65 9.21 0.92
CA GLU A 381 -20.63 8.38 0.20
C GLU A 381 -20.57 8.56 -1.31
N LYS A 382 -20.28 9.77 -1.77
CA LYS A 382 -20.35 10.09 -3.21
C LYS A 382 -19.05 9.89 -3.97
N ILE A 383 -17.89 9.97 -3.31
CA ILE A 383 -16.58 9.85 -3.96
C ILE A 383 -16.01 8.47 -3.69
N GLY A 384 -15.59 7.76 -4.76
CA GLY A 384 -14.85 6.50 -4.64
C GLY A 384 -13.35 6.77 -4.41
N PHE A 385 -12.76 6.16 -3.36
CA PHE A 385 -11.34 6.27 -3.03
C PHE A 385 -10.87 5.04 -2.24
N GLY A 386 -9.55 4.80 -2.15
CA GLY A 386 -9.01 3.64 -1.44
C GLY A 386 -9.20 3.74 0.08
N GLY A 387 -8.69 4.79 0.69
CA GLY A 387 -8.83 5.05 2.13
C GLY A 387 -8.69 6.53 2.45
N GLY A 388 -8.92 6.95 3.71
CA GLY A 388 -8.84 8.37 4.00
C GLY A 388 -9.07 8.75 5.45
N CYS A 389 -9.07 10.05 5.74
CA CYS A 389 -9.28 10.57 7.07
C CYS A 389 -10.26 11.74 7.07
N ILE A 390 -11.10 11.79 8.10
CA ILE A 390 -11.84 13.01 8.49
C ILE A 390 -10.96 13.75 9.50
N ASN A 391 -10.67 15.02 9.22
CA ASN A 391 -9.88 15.91 10.08
C ASN A 391 -8.44 15.47 10.36
N ASP A 392 -7.87 14.58 9.58
CA ASP A 392 -6.44 14.22 9.63
C ASP A 392 -5.92 13.82 8.24
N THR A 393 -4.65 13.42 8.18
CA THR A 393 -3.99 12.91 6.98
C THR A 393 -3.16 11.67 7.33
N LEU A 394 -2.98 10.76 6.39
CA LEU A 394 -2.11 9.57 6.45
C LEU A 394 -2.47 8.49 7.48
N ILE A 395 -2.98 8.84 8.66
CA ILE A 395 -3.09 7.91 9.80
C ILE A 395 -4.00 6.68 9.56
N HIS A 396 -4.82 6.68 8.52
CA HIS A 396 -5.67 5.53 8.15
C HIS A 396 -4.87 4.27 7.78
N LEU A 397 -3.60 4.45 7.36
CA LEU A 397 -2.70 3.33 7.03
C LEU A 397 -1.94 2.77 8.25
N ALA A 398 -1.97 3.45 9.39
CA ALA A 398 -1.16 3.08 10.55
C ALA A 398 -1.82 2.04 11.47
N THR A 399 -2.64 1.15 10.93
CA THR A 399 -3.33 0.10 11.70
C THR A 399 -3.45 -1.19 10.88
N SER A 400 -3.15 -2.32 11.53
CA SER A 400 -3.36 -3.67 10.97
C SER A 400 -4.83 -4.13 10.99
N GLU A 401 -5.75 -3.32 11.53
CA GLU A 401 -7.18 -3.67 11.64
C GLU A 401 -8.01 -3.19 10.44
N MET A 402 -7.45 -2.33 9.59
CA MET A 402 -8.12 -1.84 8.38
C MET A 402 -7.31 -2.22 7.14
N PRO A 403 -7.99 -2.59 6.03
CA PRO A 403 -7.31 -2.83 4.76
C PRO A 403 -6.71 -1.53 4.23
N PHE A 404 -5.59 -1.64 3.54
CA PHE A 404 -4.99 -0.57 2.74
C PHE A 404 -4.91 -1.02 1.29
N GLY A 405 -5.39 -0.20 0.38
CA GLY A 405 -5.36 -0.44 -1.05
C GLY A 405 -6.28 0.48 -1.82
N GLY A 406 -6.02 0.63 -3.12
CA GLY A 406 -6.81 1.41 -4.05
C GLY A 406 -7.66 0.57 -4.99
N PHE A 407 -8.37 1.23 -5.90
CA PHE A 407 -9.09 0.58 -7.00
C PHE A 407 -9.09 1.47 -8.26
N GLY A 408 -9.32 0.86 -9.43
CA GLY A 408 -9.19 1.57 -10.71
C GLY A 408 -7.73 1.99 -10.94
N GLU A 409 -7.51 3.28 -11.17
CA GLU A 409 -6.18 3.82 -11.44
C GLU A 409 -5.28 3.85 -10.21
N SER A 410 -5.83 3.80 -8.99
CA SER A 410 -5.04 3.78 -7.76
C SER A 410 -4.63 2.39 -7.30
N GLY A 411 -5.17 1.33 -7.91
CA GLY A 411 -4.71 -0.02 -7.58
C GLY A 411 -5.73 -1.13 -7.77
N MET A 412 -5.39 -2.29 -7.21
CA MET A 412 -6.19 -3.52 -7.27
C MET A 412 -5.80 -4.40 -6.09
N GLY A 413 -6.78 -4.82 -5.29
CA GLY A 413 -6.54 -5.55 -4.05
C GLY A 413 -6.22 -4.65 -2.86
N SER A 414 -5.85 -5.27 -1.74
CA SER A 414 -5.53 -4.56 -0.49
C SER A 414 -4.74 -5.48 0.45
N TYR A 415 -4.09 -4.92 1.45
CA TYR A 415 -3.30 -5.67 2.42
C TYR A 415 -3.38 -5.02 3.83
N HIS A 416 -2.55 -5.36 4.75
CA HIS A 416 -2.49 -5.17 6.19
C HIS A 416 -3.32 -6.17 6.98
N GLY A 417 -2.74 -6.70 8.03
CA GLY A 417 -3.36 -7.56 9.02
C GLY A 417 -4.11 -8.76 8.42
N LYS A 418 -5.37 -8.95 8.83
CA LYS A 418 -6.18 -10.05 8.31
C LYS A 418 -6.35 -10.00 6.79
N THR A 419 -6.49 -8.81 6.22
CA THR A 419 -6.63 -8.65 4.77
C THR A 419 -5.35 -9.04 4.05
N GLY A 420 -4.18 -8.68 4.59
CA GLY A 420 -2.89 -9.10 4.05
C GLY A 420 -2.72 -10.63 4.05
N PHE A 421 -3.07 -11.28 5.16
CA PHE A 421 -3.11 -12.74 5.20
C PHE A 421 -4.04 -13.33 4.13
N ASP A 422 -5.23 -12.76 3.94
CA ASP A 422 -6.20 -13.22 2.94
C ASP A 422 -5.72 -13.00 1.52
N THR A 423 -5.05 -11.89 1.25
CA THR A 423 -4.48 -11.53 -0.05
C THR A 423 -3.48 -12.59 -0.54
N PHE A 424 -2.68 -13.16 0.35
CA PHE A 424 -1.75 -14.23 0.03
C PHE A 424 -2.31 -15.64 0.28
N THR A 425 -3.64 -15.77 0.40
CA THR A 425 -4.31 -17.04 0.73
C THR A 425 -5.44 -17.35 -0.25
N HIS A 426 -5.44 -18.56 -0.81
CA HIS A 426 -6.61 -19.10 -1.49
C HIS A 426 -7.47 -19.88 -0.50
N TYR A 427 -8.77 -19.65 -0.48
CA TYR A 427 -9.71 -20.37 0.39
C TYR A 427 -10.38 -21.53 -0.34
N LYS A 428 -10.05 -22.76 0.07
CA LYS A 428 -10.67 -24.00 -0.43
C LYS A 428 -12.03 -24.17 0.23
N SER A 429 -13.09 -24.26 -0.56
CA SER A 429 -14.45 -24.58 -0.07
C SER A 429 -14.64 -26.09 -0.05
N ILE A 430 -14.89 -26.66 1.12
CA ILE A 430 -14.97 -28.11 1.32
C ILE A 430 -16.30 -28.46 1.97
N VAL A 431 -16.95 -29.51 1.44
CA VAL A 431 -18.12 -30.16 2.04
C VAL A 431 -17.72 -31.57 2.44
N ASP A 432 -17.60 -31.83 3.75
CA ASP A 432 -17.38 -33.16 4.31
C ASP A 432 -18.73 -33.86 4.49
N LYS A 433 -19.11 -34.71 3.53
CA LYS A 433 -20.36 -35.47 3.52
C LYS A 433 -20.21 -36.80 4.21
N LYS A 434 -21.12 -37.09 5.15
CA LYS A 434 -21.16 -38.41 5.80
C LYS A 434 -21.58 -39.48 4.84
N THR A 435 -20.99 -40.69 4.97
CA THR A 435 -21.19 -41.84 4.06
C THR A 435 -22.27 -42.79 4.52
N TRP A 436 -22.73 -42.70 5.79
CA TRP A 436 -23.77 -43.56 6.36
C TRP A 436 -25.18 -43.17 5.94
N ILE A 437 -25.36 -41.99 5.33
CA ILE A 437 -26.64 -41.52 4.81
C ILE A 437 -26.45 -40.87 3.44
N ASP A 438 -27.32 -41.21 2.52
CA ASP A 438 -27.43 -40.51 1.24
C ASP A 438 -28.90 -40.26 0.89
N LEU A 439 -29.20 -39.07 0.39
CA LEU A 439 -30.52 -38.67 0.02
C LEU A 439 -30.74 -38.88 -1.49
N PRO A 440 -31.69 -39.76 -1.90
CA PRO A 440 -31.86 -40.14 -3.29
C PRO A 440 -32.44 -39.04 -4.16
N ILE A 441 -32.77 -37.86 -3.58
CA ILE A 441 -33.45 -36.76 -4.24
C ILE A 441 -32.71 -36.22 -5.45
N ARG A 442 -31.34 -36.20 -5.41
CA ARG A 442 -30.46 -35.66 -6.46
C ARG A 442 -30.16 -36.61 -7.61
N TYR A 443 -30.48 -37.91 -7.44
CA TYR A 443 -30.16 -38.94 -8.43
C TYR A 443 -31.31 -39.17 -9.42
N ARG A 444 -30.97 -39.58 -10.62
CA ARG A 444 -31.95 -40.06 -11.60
C ARG A 444 -32.64 -41.36 -11.14
N PRO A 445 -33.88 -41.63 -11.57
CA PRO A 445 -34.75 -40.81 -12.41
C PRO A 445 -35.37 -39.61 -11.66
N TYR A 446 -35.56 -38.49 -12.40
CA TYR A 446 -36.10 -37.25 -11.84
C TYR A 446 -37.66 -37.27 -11.90
N HIS A 447 -38.29 -37.51 -10.75
CA HIS A 447 -39.73 -37.53 -10.59
C HIS A 447 -40.24 -36.16 -10.07
N ASN A 448 -41.51 -35.85 -10.34
CA ASN A 448 -42.13 -34.59 -9.93
C ASN A 448 -42.13 -34.38 -8.41
N TRP A 449 -42.24 -35.45 -7.62
CA TRP A 449 -42.16 -35.34 -6.16
C TRP A 449 -40.76 -34.86 -5.68
N LYS A 450 -39.69 -35.29 -6.33
CA LYS A 450 -38.33 -34.82 -6.05
C LYS A 450 -38.20 -33.33 -6.32
N ARG A 451 -38.79 -32.86 -7.45
CA ARG A 451 -38.84 -31.42 -7.79
C ARG A 451 -39.59 -30.62 -6.73
N LYS A 452 -40.75 -31.07 -6.26
CA LYS A 452 -41.52 -30.40 -5.20
C LYS A 452 -40.72 -30.27 -3.93
N LEU A 453 -40.00 -31.34 -3.54
CA LEU A 453 -39.13 -31.33 -2.36
C LEU A 453 -37.95 -30.41 -2.51
N LEU A 454 -37.27 -30.39 -3.68
CA LEU A 454 -36.19 -29.44 -3.95
C LEU A 454 -36.65 -27.98 -3.90
N CYS A 455 -37.85 -27.67 -4.43
CA CYS A 455 -38.43 -26.35 -4.34
C CYS A 455 -38.68 -25.87 -2.90
N LEU A 456 -38.85 -26.80 -1.94
CA LEU A 456 -39.03 -26.48 -0.53
C LEU A 456 -37.69 -26.09 0.13
N PHE A 457 -36.58 -26.74 -0.29
CA PHE A 457 -35.25 -26.54 0.31
C PHE A 457 -34.41 -25.47 -0.38
N LEU A 458 -34.71 -25.10 -1.61
CA LEU A 458 -33.94 -24.13 -2.40
C LEU A 458 -34.64 -22.75 -2.55
N LYS A 459 -35.56 -22.44 -1.64
CA LYS A 459 -36.22 -21.13 -1.56
C LYS A 459 -35.44 -20.17 -0.67
#